data_42b518e12df2c5322777152afb838711
#
_entry.id   42b518e12df2c5322777152afb838711
#
_cell.length_a   1.000
_cell.length_b   1.000
_cell.length_c   1.000
_cell.angle_alpha   90.00
_cell.angle_beta   90.00
_cell.angle_gamma   90.00
#
_symmetry.space_group_name_H-M   'P 1'
#
loop_
_entity.id
_entity.type
_entity.pdbx_description
1 polymer ?
#
loop_
_entity_poly.entity_id
_entity_poly.type
_entity_poly.pdbx_seq_one_letter_code
_entity_poly.pdbx_strand_id
1 'polypeptide(L)'
;VPSSTLIAVVDHINQAMERVRQGLTMDYPLRAEVAHLHPEELRLAEAMVEEINAAQDIQLPDGEALALTLHLFTAAIGAPSARAAGEQSRLIGQVMTLLEKTFGDAFDPDSVNAARFAVHLRYFLVRARTTVQIEDGTASLVVQALRTSDPDAYRVALRIRDLLEIRLGTAVTEDETAYLALHVARLASALPQVRSRDA
;
A
#
# COMPACT_ATOMS: atom_id res chain seq x y z
N VAL A 1 -4.19 19.82 11.21
CA VAL A 1 -4.11 18.35 11.28
C VAL A 1 -5.34 17.88 12.05
N PRO A 2 -6.13 16.92 11.52
CA PRO A 2 -7.29 16.37 12.24
C PRO A 2 -6.85 15.71 13.56
N SER A 3 -7.67 15.81 14.61
CA SER A 3 -7.35 15.23 15.93
C SER A 3 -7.12 13.71 15.88
N SER A 4 -7.80 13.01 14.97
CA SER A 4 -7.62 11.57 14.74
C SER A 4 -6.22 11.22 14.22
N THR A 5 -5.62 12.09 13.42
CA THR A 5 -4.25 11.91 12.93
C THR A 5 -3.22 12.12 14.02
N LEU A 6 -3.43 13.16 14.84
CA LEU A 6 -2.54 13.41 15.97
C LEU A 6 -2.52 12.20 16.91
N ILE A 7 -3.69 11.62 17.19
CA ILE A 7 -3.80 10.40 18.01
C ILE A 7 -3.04 9.24 17.35
N ALA A 8 -3.22 9.02 16.05
CA ALA A 8 -2.55 7.93 15.33
C ALA A 8 -1.02 8.10 15.30
N VAL A 9 -0.53 9.33 15.13
CA VAL A 9 0.90 9.65 15.18
C VAL A 9 1.47 9.40 16.57
N VAL A 10 0.80 9.90 17.63
CA VAL A 10 1.24 9.71 19.02
C VAL A 10 1.23 8.23 19.41
N ASP A 11 0.20 7.48 19.01
CA ASP A 11 0.11 6.05 19.27
C ASP A 11 1.23 5.28 18.55
N HIS A 12 1.51 5.62 17.28
CA HIS A 12 2.63 5.04 16.55
C HIS A 12 3.98 5.30 17.24
N ILE A 13 4.24 6.55 17.67
CA ILE A 13 5.48 6.90 18.36
C ILE A 13 5.61 6.10 19.67
N ASN A 14 4.56 6.01 20.47
CA ASN A 14 4.57 5.21 21.70
C ASN A 14 4.89 3.74 21.44
N GLN A 15 4.29 3.15 20.42
CA GLN A 15 4.56 1.77 20.01
C GLN A 15 5.99 1.60 19.51
N ALA A 16 6.53 2.57 18.74
CA ALA A 16 7.90 2.56 18.27
C ALA A 16 8.89 2.61 19.44
N MET A 17 8.67 3.50 20.40
CA MET A 17 9.48 3.60 21.63
C MET A 17 9.46 2.29 22.43
N GLU A 18 8.31 1.64 22.53
CA GLU A 18 8.20 0.36 23.24
C GLU A 18 8.95 -0.76 22.50
N ARG A 19 8.87 -0.82 21.16
CA ARG A 19 9.67 -1.75 20.35
C ARG A 19 11.16 -1.56 20.59
N VAL A 20 11.65 -0.32 20.57
CA VAL A 20 13.06 -0.02 20.82
C VAL A 20 13.49 -0.48 22.21
N ARG A 21 12.70 -0.26 23.27
CA ARG A 21 12.98 -0.76 24.62
C ARG A 21 13.08 -2.28 24.67
N GLN A 22 12.32 -2.97 23.83
CA GLN A 22 12.34 -4.43 23.72
C GLN A 22 13.44 -4.94 22.77
N GLY A 23 14.27 -4.06 22.18
CA GLY A 23 15.29 -4.42 21.21
C GLY A 23 14.75 -4.88 19.86
N LEU A 24 13.49 -4.56 19.55
CA LEU A 24 12.85 -4.91 18.30
C LEU A 24 13.02 -3.77 17.28
N THR A 25 13.42 -4.11 16.06
CA THR A 25 13.50 -3.19 14.93
C THR A 25 12.51 -3.60 13.85
N MET A 26 11.89 -2.61 13.20
CA MET A 26 11.09 -2.84 12.00
C MET A 26 11.86 -2.36 10.78
N ASP A 27 11.84 -3.19 9.73
CA ASP A 27 12.36 -2.80 8.43
C ASP A 27 11.21 -2.27 7.55
N TYR A 28 11.44 -1.08 6.97
CA TYR A 28 10.48 -0.42 6.10
C TYR A 28 11.02 -0.42 4.66
N PRO A 29 10.65 -1.40 3.83
CA PRO A 29 11.28 -1.62 2.52
C PRO A 29 10.95 -0.57 1.46
N LEU A 30 10.05 0.39 1.74
CA LEU A 30 9.53 1.36 0.76
C LEU A 30 10.19 2.74 0.83
N ARG A 31 11.43 2.83 1.36
CA ARG A 31 12.11 4.13 1.59
C ARG A 31 12.20 4.98 0.31
N ALA A 32 12.61 4.39 -0.80
CA ALA A 32 12.78 5.12 -2.05
C ALA A 32 11.44 5.64 -2.60
N GLU A 33 10.39 4.82 -2.53
CA GLU A 33 9.04 5.19 -2.98
C GLU A 33 8.48 6.31 -2.11
N VAL A 34 8.57 6.20 -0.78
CA VAL A 34 8.10 7.22 0.15
C VAL A 34 8.86 8.53 -0.04
N ALA A 35 10.17 8.48 -0.18
CA ALA A 35 11.00 9.68 -0.39
C ALA A 35 10.67 10.39 -1.71
N HIS A 36 10.33 9.64 -2.75
CA HIS A 36 10.00 10.21 -4.06
C HIS A 36 8.56 10.76 -4.10
N LEU A 37 7.61 10.04 -3.51
CA LEU A 37 6.19 10.39 -3.58
C LEU A 37 5.77 11.40 -2.51
N HIS A 38 6.45 11.45 -1.36
CA HIS A 38 6.06 12.21 -0.17
C HIS A 38 7.24 12.97 0.45
N PRO A 39 8.01 13.75 -0.33
CA PRO A 39 9.24 14.37 0.16
C PRO A 39 8.99 15.42 1.26
N GLU A 40 7.86 16.09 1.25
CA GLU A 40 7.51 17.11 2.26
C GLU A 40 7.14 16.45 3.60
N GLU A 41 6.28 15.44 3.55
CA GLU A 41 5.87 14.67 4.71
C GLU A 41 7.05 13.90 5.31
N LEU A 42 7.97 13.39 4.47
CA LEU A 42 9.17 12.70 4.93
C LEU A 42 10.08 13.65 5.69
N ARG A 43 10.35 14.84 5.17
CA ARG A 43 11.16 15.85 5.89
C ARG A 43 10.55 16.23 7.24
N LEU A 44 9.23 16.36 7.31
CA LEU A 44 8.54 16.63 8.57
C LEU A 44 8.67 15.44 9.54
N ALA A 45 8.51 14.22 9.05
CA ALA A 45 8.65 13.02 9.85
C ALA A 45 10.09 12.81 10.37
N GLU A 46 11.09 13.07 9.53
CA GLU A 46 12.51 13.04 9.92
C GLU A 46 12.80 14.05 11.04
N ALA A 47 12.35 15.30 10.90
CA ALA A 47 12.48 16.31 11.94
C ALA A 47 11.76 15.91 13.26
N MET A 48 10.59 15.27 13.17
CA MET A 48 9.89 14.76 14.35
C MET A 48 10.69 13.66 15.06
N VAL A 49 11.28 12.72 14.31
CA VAL A 49 12.13 11.65 14.87
C VAL A 49 13.38 12.25 15.52
N GLU A 50 14.03 13.23 14.89
CA GLU A 50 15.18 13.93 15.46
C GLU A 50 14.84 14.63 16.77
N GLU A 51 13.71 15.36 16.84
CA GLU A 51 13.27 16.02 18.07
C GLU A 51 12.94 15.03 19.18
N ILE A 52 12.28 13.90 18.84
CA ILE A 52 11.99 12.85 19.82
C ILE A 52 13.29 12.25 20.37
N ASN A 53 14.25 11.94 19.49
CA ASN A 53 15.54 11.39 19.87
C ASN A 53 16.37 12.37 20.71
N ALA A 54 16.23 13.67 20.48
CA ALA A 54 16.89 14.69 21.30
C ALA A 54 16.22 14.89 22.67
N ALA A 55 14.91 14.64 22.77
CA ALA A 55 14.13 14.86 23.99
C ALA A 55 14.03 13.62 24.90
N GLN A 56 14.33 12.43 24.40
CA GLN A 56 14.19 11.17 25.09
C GLN A 56 15.50 10.39 25.11
N ASP A 57 15.70 9.57 26.16
CA ASP A 57 16.84 8.64 26.24
C ASP A 57 16.68 7.39 25.33
N ILE A 58 15.89 7.50 24.28
CA ILE A 58 15.59 6.44 23.32
C ILE A 58 15.93 6.94 21.94
N GLN A 59 16.65 6.11 21.15
CA GLN A 59 16.97 6.41 19.77
C GLN A 59 16.02 5.62 18.85
N LEU A 60 15.01 6.29 18.33
CA LEU A 60 14.15 5.75 17.28
C LEU A 60 14.98 5.56 16.00
N PRO A 61 14.88 4.40 15.33
CA PRO A 61 15.54 4.18 14.04
C PRO A 61 15.02 5.12 12.96
N ASP A 62 15.85 5.46 11.97
CA ASP A 62 15.47 6.30 10.82
C ASP A 62 14.26 5.75 10.04
N GLY A 63 14.06 4.42 10.07
CA GLY A 63 12.91 3.78 9.44
C GLY A 63 11.57 4.23 10.01
N GLU A 64 11.51 4.69 11.27
CA GLU A 64 10.27 5.17 11.88
C GLU A 64 9.78 6.48 11.22
N ALA A 65 10.68 7.28 10.63
CA ALA A 65 10.29 8.44 9.84
C ALA A 65 9.45 8.05 8.61
N LEU A 66 9.72 6.88 7.99
CA LEU A 66 8.91 6.39 6.87
C LEU A 66 7.49 6.05 7.30
N ALA A 67 7.33 5.37 8.43
CA ALA A 67 6.01 5.06 8.96
C ALA A 67 5.24 6.33 9.34
N LEU A 68 5.91 7.29 10.00
CA LEU A 68 5.31 8.59 10.33
C LEU A 68 4.91 9.36 9.06
N THR A 69 5.73 9.32 8.00
CA THR A 69 5.39 9.91 6.70
C THR A 69 4.06 9.38 6.19
N LEU A 70 3.81 8.09 6.28
CA LEU A 70 2.55 7.49 5.85
C LEU A 70 1.36 7.96 6.70
N HIS A 71 1.55 8.16 8.00
CA HIS A 71 0.53 8.73 8.88
C HIS A 71 0.26 10.20 8.53
N LEU A 72 1.30 11.00 8.32
CA LEU A 72 1.19 12.43 7.95
C LEU A 72 0.52 12.59 6.59
N PHE A 73 0.95 11.79 5.61
CA PHE A 73 0.34 11.77 4.28
C PHE A 73 -1.13 11.40 4.32
N THR A 74 -1.50 10.34 5.05
CA THR A 74 -2.90 9.95 5.24
C THR A 74 -3.72 11.08 5.86
N ALA A 75 -3.07 11.92 6.68
CA ALA A 75 -3.68 13.09 7.30
C ALA A 75 -3.78 14.30 6.36
N ALA A 76 -2.72 14.58 5.61
CA ALA A 76 -2.62 15.75 4.72
C ALA A 76 -3.57 15.62 3.53
N ILE A 77 -3.79 14.40 3.01
CA ILE A 77 -4.81 14.14 2.01
C ILE A 77 -6.21 14.37 2.59
N GLY A 78 -6.28 14.74 3.88
CA GLY A 78 -7.51 14.94 4.61
C GLY A 78 -8.40 13.74 4.37
N ALA A 79 -8.58 12.82 5.28
CA ALA A 79 -9.71 11.94 5.15
C ALA A 79 -10.91 12.86 4.86
N PRO A 80 -11.38 12.95 3.59
CA PRO A 80 -12.51 13.79 3.29
C PRO A 80 -13.63 13.10 4.02
N SER A 81 -14.03 13.57 5.15
CA SER A 81 -15.02 13.00 6.04
C SER A 81 -14.85 11.50 6.39
N ALA A 82 -15.30 11.07 7.55
CA ALA A 82 -15.37 9.65 7.96
C ALA A 82 -16.08 8.78 6.90
N ARG A 83 -16.97 9.39 6.10
CA ARG A 83 -17.65 8.77 4.97
C ARG A 83 -16.69 8.34 3.86
N ALA A 84 -15.79 9.19 3.42
CA ALA A 84 -14.86 8.87 2.33
C ALA A 84 -13.79 7.87 2.76
N ALA A 85 -13.36 7.91 4.03
CA ALA A 85 -12.50 6.86 4.59
C ALA A 85 -13.23 5.49 4.62
N GLY A 86 -14.52 5.49 4.98
CA GLY A 86 -15.35 4.30 4.95
C GLY A 86 -15.56 3.76 3.52
N GLU A 87 -15.75 4.62 2.53
CA GLU A 87 -15.88 4.24 1.13
C GLU A 87 -14.58 3.63 0.59
N GLN A 88 -13.43 4.21 0.93
CA GLN A 88 -12.11 3.69 0.56
C GLN A 88 -11.85 2.30 1.17
N SER A 89 -12.11 2.16 2.47
CA SER A 89 -11.94 0.86 3.16
C SER A 89 -12.86 -0.21 2.58
N ARG A 90 -14.11 0.16 2.23
CA ARG A 90 -15.05 -0.76 1.59
C ARG A 90 -14.56 -1.20 0.21
N LEU A 91 -14.00 -0.30 -0.58
CA LEU A 91 -13.49 -0.61 -1.91
C LEU A 91 -12.26 -1.53 -1.84
N ILE A 92 -11.34 -1.27 -0.91
CA ILE A 92 -10.23 -2.18 -0.62
C ILE A 92 -10.76 -3.56 -0.24
N GLY A 93 -11.73 -3.64 0.68
CA GLY A 93 -12.36 -4.91 1.08
C GLY A 93 -13.00 -5.65 -0.09
N GLN A 94 -13.65 -4.95 -1.04
CA GLN A 94 -14.21 -5.57 -2.24
C GLN A 94 -13.14 -6.18 -3.15
N VAL A 95 -12.00 -5.49 -3.32
CA VAL A 95 -10.87 -6.02 -4.09
C VAL A 95 -10.25 -7.24 -3.39
N MET A 96 -10.06 -7.20 -2.06
CA MET A 96 -9.56 -8.34 -1.30
C MET A 96 -10.49 -9.56 -1.41
N THR A 97 -11.82 -9.35 -1.32
CA THR A 97 -12.82 -10.41 -1.54
C THR A 97 -12.77 -10.98 -2.97
N LEU A 98 -12.47 -10.14 -3.97
CA LEU A 98 -12.28 -10.62 -5.35
C LEU A 98 -11.05 -11.53 -5.44
N LEU A 99 -9.96 -11.17 -4.77
CA LEU A 99 -8.73 -12.00 -4.70
C LEU A 99 -9.00 -13.33 -3.97
N GLU A 100 -9.67 -13.31 -2.82
CA GLU A 100 -10.07 -14.51 -2.10
C GLU A 100 -10.89 -15.46 -2.98
N LYS A 101 -11.90 -14.93 -3.68
CA LYS A 101 -12.73 -15.73 -4.60
C LYS A 101 -11.95 -16.27 -5.79
N THR A 102 -10.89 -15.60 -6.19
CA THR A 102 -10.09 -15.99 -7.36
C THR A 102 -9.05 -17.04 -7.00
N PHE A 103 -8.39 -16.88 -5.86
CA PHE A 103 -7.31 -17.76 -5.42
C PHE A 103 -7.77 -18.84 -4.42
N GLY A 104 -9.01 -18.73 -3.91
CA GLY A 104 -9.58 -19.69 -2.97
C GLY A 104 -8.80 -19.80 -1.66
N ASP A 105 -8.79 -21.00 -1.07
CA ASP A 105 -8.16 -21.29 0.23
C ASP A 105 -6.63 -21.07 0.24
N ALA A 106 -6.02 -20.93 -0.92
CA ALA A 106 -4.58 -20.62 -1.02
C ALA A 106 -4.28 -19.16 -0.69
N PHE A 107 -5.26 -18.26 -0.75
CA PHE A 107 -5.08 -16.86 -0.45
C PHE A 107 -5.15 -16.61 1.07
N ASP A 108 -4.06 -16.11 1.62
CA ASP A 108 -4.00 -15.67 3.02
C ASP A 108 -4.10 -14.13 3.06
N PRO A 109 -5.24 -13.58 3.54
CA PRO A 109 -5.45 -12.12 3.65
C PRO A 109 -4.51 -11.46 4.67
N ASP A 110 -3.96 -12.22 5.62
CA ASP A 110 -3.05 -11.73 6.66
C ASP A 110 -1.58 -11.83 6.23
N SER A 111 -1.30 -12.35 5.03
CA SER A 111 0.05 -12.45 4.50
C SER A 111 0.68 -11.06 4.25
N VAL A 112 2.02 -11.01 4.34
CA VAL A 112 2.80 -9.79 4.03
C VAL A 112 2.52 -9.29 2.61
N ASN A 113 2.31 -10.20 1.64
CA ASN A 113 2.01 -9.82 0.27
C ASN A 113 0.61 -9.22 0.12
N ALA A 114 -0.38 -9.75 0.83
CA ALA A 114 -1.73 -9.19 0.88
C ALA A 114 -1.72 -7.78 1.52
N ALA A 115 -1.00 -7.62 2.63
CA ALA A 115 -0.83 -6.33 3.29
C ALA A 115 -0.15 -5.30 2.35
N ARG A 116 0.92 -5.68 1.65
CA ARG A 116 1.58 -4.83 0.64
C ARG A 116 0.63 -4.44 -0.49
N PHE A 117 -0.10 -5.41 -1.03
CA PHE A 117 -1.10 -5.12 -2.05
C PHE A 117 -2.15 -4.11 -1.59
N ALA A 118 -2.70 -4.29 -0.37
CA ALA A 118 -3.67 -3.37 0.21
C ALA A 118 -3.11 -1.94 0.37
N VAL A 119 -1.83 -1.80 0.76
CA VAL A 119 -1.14 -0.50 0.84
C VAL A 119 -1.03 0.14 -0.54
N HIS A 120 -0.56 -0.58 -1.56
CA HIS A 120 -0.46 -0.07 -2.92
C HIS A 120 -1.82 0.32 -3.50
N LEU A 121 -2.86 -0.49 -3.25
CA LEU A 121 -4.22 -0.17 -3.64
C LEU A 121 -4.72 1.11 -2.97
N ARG A 122 -4.39 1.34 -1.70
CA ARG A 122 -4.71 2.58 -0.99
C ARG A 122 -4.07 3.78 -1.67
N TYR A 123 -2.78 3.71 -2.02
CA TYR A 123 -2.09 4.78 -2.74
C TYR A 123 -2.69 5.06 -4.11
N PHE A 124 -3.02 4.00 -4.87
CA PHE A 124 -3.75 4.15 -6.12
C PHE A 124 -5.08 4.89 -5.91
N LEU A 125 -5.89 4.51 -4.92
CA LEU A 125 -7.18 5.15 -4.66
C LEU A 125 -7.06 6.64 -4.31
N VAL A 126 -5.96 7.03 -3.70
CA VAL A 126 -5.65 8.43 -3.44
C VAL A 126 -5.33 9.15 -4.75
N ARG A 127 -4.42 8.62 -5.58
CA ARG A 127 -4.06 9.22 -6.88
C ARG A 127 -5.27 9.33 -7.80
N ALA A 128 -6.07 8.28 -7.88
CA ALA A 128 -7.28 8.25 -8.71
C ALA A 128 -8.31 9.34 -8.34
N ARG A 129 -8.36 9.75 -7.07
CA ARG A 129 -9.22 10.85 -6.61
C ARG A 129 -8.66 12.24 -6.89
N THR A 130 -7.33 12.37 -6.94
CA THR A 130 -6.64 13.65 -7.21
C THR A 130 -6.38 13.89 -8.69
N THR A 131 -6.86 13.01 -9.57
CA THR A 131 -6.62 13.04 -11.02
C THR A 131 -5.15 12.92 -11.44
N VAL A 132 -4.26 12.53 -10.53
CA VAL A 132 -2.84 12.31 -10.78
C VAL A 132 -2.58 10.81 -10.79
N GLN A 133 -2.95 10.13 -11.87
CA GLN A 133 -2.58 8.73 -12.08
C GLN A 133 -1.18 8.64 -12.71
N ILE A 134 -0.55 7.47 -12.57
CA ILE A 134 0.75 7.23 -13.20
C ILE A 134 0.57 7.12 -14.72
N GLU A 135 1.38 7.86 -15.47
CA GLU A 135 1.46 7.85 -16.92
C GLU A 135 2.93 8.02 -17.32
N ASP A 136 3.79 7.06 -16.96
CA ASP A 136 5.24 7.12 -17.23
C ASP A 136 5.65 6.36 -18.50
N GLY A 137 4.70 5.69 -19.15
CA GLY A 137 4.90 4.97 -20.40
C GLY A 137 5.64 3.64 -20.27
N THR A 138 5.97 3.21 -19.07
CA THR A 138 6.62 1.91 -18.83
C THR A 138 5.64 0.72 -18.84
N ALA A 139 4.34 1.00 -18.79
CA ALA A 139 3.29 -0.01 -18.73
C ALA A 139 3.33 -0.99 -19.89
N SER A 140 3.60 -0.55 -21.08
CA SER A 140 3.55 -1.41 -22.28
C SER A 140 4.52 -2.59 -22.19
N LEU A 141 5.73 -2.37 -21.70
CA LEU A 141 6.74 -3.43 -21.50
C LEU A 141 6.36 -4.39 -20.37
N VAL A 142 5.89 -3.83 -19.25
CA VAL A 142 5.45 -4.62 -18.08
C VAL A 142 4.23 -5.46 -18.42
N VAL A 143 3.23 -4.88 -19.10
CA VAL A 143 2.02 -5.57 -19.54
C VAL A 143 2.38 -6.70 -20.49
N GLN A 144 3.25 -6.45 -21.49
CA GLN A 144 3.68 -7.48 -22.43
C GLN A 144 4.40 -8.64 -21.73
N ALA A 145 5.30 -8.33 -20.79
CA ALA A 145 5.98 -9.34 -20.00
C ALA A 145 4.99 -10.17 -19.16
N LEU A 146 4.06 -9.53 -18.46
CA LEU A 146 3.07 -10.22 -17.62
C LEU A 146 2.07 -11.05 -18.42
N ARG A 147 1.63 -10.56 -19.58
CA ARG A 147 0.77 -11.34 -20.48
C ARG A 147 1.40 -12.66 -20.89
N THR A 148 2.73 -12.70 -20.97
CA THR A 148 3.49 -13.90 -21.37
C THR A 148 3.87 -14.77 -20.17
N SER A 149 4.33 -14.14 -19.07
CA SER A 149 4.86 -14.86 -17.91
C SER A 149 3.79 -15.31 -16.92
N ASP A 150 2.74 -14.48 -16.72
CA ASP A 150 1.65 -14.74 -15.78
C ASP A 150 0.32 -14.18 -16.31
N PRO A 151 -0.27 -14.81 -17.35
CA PRO A 151 -1.51 -14.35 -17.97
C PRO A 151 -2.70 -14.39 -17.00
N ASP A 152 -2.64 -15.23 -15.97
CA ASP A 152 -3.69 -15.36 -14.98
C ASP A 152 -3.69 -14.16 -14.04
N ALA A 153 -2.54 -13.77 -13.51
CA ALA A 153 -2.40 -12.56 -12.70
C ALA A 153 -2.81 -11.31 -13.48
N TYR A 154 -2.46 -11.24 -14.77
CA TYR A 154 -2.88 -10.11 -15.61
C TYR A 154 -4.42 -10.07 -15.78
N ARG A 155 -5.07 -11.21 -16.00
CA ARG A 155 -6.55 -11.28 -16.08
C ARG A 155 -7.22 -10.85 -14.77
N VAL A 156 -6.65 -11.22 -13.63
CA VAL A 156 -7.15 -10.79 -12.31
C VAL A 156 -7.01 -9.28 -12.16
N ALA A 157 -5.88 -8.71 -12.55
CA ALA A 157 -5.66 -7.26 -12.52
C ALA A 157 -6.66 -6.49 -13.39
N LEU A 158 -7.01 -7.01 -14.57
CA LEU A 158 -8.06 -6.41 -15.41
C LEU A 158 -9.43 -6.43 -14.70
N ARG A 159 -9.79 -7.51 -14.01
CA ARG A 159 -11.04 -7.57 -13.23
C ARG A 159 -11.03 -6.57 -12.06
N ILE A 160 -9.88 -6.38 -11.42
CA ILE A 160 -9.72 -5.37 -10.37
C ILE A 160 -9.88 -3.98 -10.98
N ARG A 161 -9.23 -3.69 -12.10
CA ARG A 161 -9.37 -2.43 -12.85
C ARG A 161 -10.83 -2.13 -13.15
N ASP A 162 -11.55 -3.08 -13.75
CA ASP A 162 -12.95 -2.90 -14.13
C ASP A 162 -13.84 -2.60 -12.90
N LEU A 163 -13.60 -3.27 -11.77
CA LEU A 163 -14.27 -2.97 -10.50
C LEU A 163 -13.96 -1.54 -10.02
N LEU A 164 -12.68 -1.12 -10.09
CA LEU A 164 -12.25 0.20 -9.66
C LEU A 164 -12.84 1.29 -10.54
N GLU A 165 -12.85 1.14 -11.86
CA GLU A 165 -13.45 2.08 -12.81
C GLU A 165 -14.95 2.28 -12.54
N ILE A 166 -15.68 1.18 -12.33
CA ILE A 166 -17.12 1.25 -12.00
C ILE A 166 -17.34 2.00 -10.68
N ARG A 167 -16.50 1.78 -9.68
CA ARG A 167 -16.67 2.36 -8.34
C ARG A 167 -16.21 3.80 -8.23
N LEU A 168 -15.17 4.16 -8.96
CA LEU A 168 -14.58 5.50 -8.96
C LEU A 168 -15.22 6.43 -9.98
N GLY A 169 -15.86 5.88 -11.01
CA GLY A 169 -16.43 6.65 -12.14
C GLY A 169 -15.36 7.31 -13.01
N THR A 170 -14.12 6.80 -12.98
CA THR A 170 -12.99 7.29 -13.77
C THR A 170 -12.21 6.12 -14.36
N ALA A 171 -11.60 6.34 -15.54
CA ALA A 171 -10.75 5.35 -16.16
C ALA A 171 -9.45 5.14 -15.35
N VAL A 172 -8.97 3.91 -15.34
CA VAL A 172 -7.68 3.54 -14.75
C VAL A 172 -6.66 3.41 -15.88
N THR A 173 -5.52 4.12 -15.76
CA THR A 173 -4.48 4.11 -16.80
C THR A 173 -3.88 2.72 -17.01
N GLU A 174 -3.24 2.52 -18.17
CA GLU A 174 -2.51 1.26 -18.44
C GLU A 174 -1.36 1.06 -17.44
N ASP A 175 -0.66 2.14 -17.07
CA ASP A 175 0.44 2.09 -16.10
C ASP A 175 -0.05 1.64 -14.73
N GLU A 176 -1.15 2.20 -14.21
CA GLU A 176 -1.76 1.74 -12.95
C GLU A 176 -2.23 0.28 -13.04
N THR A 177 -2.77 -0.13 -14.18
CA THR A 177 -3.16 -1.53 -14.42
C THR A 177 -1.95 -2.46 -14.41
N ALA A 178 -0.82 -2.05 -14.99
CA ALA A 178 0.43 -2.80 -14.97
C ALA A 178 0.98 -2.96 -13.55
N TYR A 179 0.95 -1.89 -12.74
CA TYR A 179 1.34 -1.96 -11.33
C TYR A 179 0.44 -2.88 -10.52
N LEU A 180 -0.88 -2.82 -10.71
CA LEU A 180 -1.80 -3.77 -10.08
C LEU A 180 -1.46 -5.21 -10.46
N ALA A 181 -1.17 -5.46 -11.75
CA ALA A 181 -0.84 -6.79 -12.25
C ALA A 181 0.46 -7.35 -11.64
N LEU A 182 1.49 -6.50 -11.47
CA LEU A 182 2.73 -6.88 -10.77
C LEU A 182 2.47 -7.34 -9.33
N HIS A 183 1.61 -6.61 -8.61
CA HIS A 183 1.27 -6.95 -7.24
C HIS A 183 0.43 -8.22 -7.16
N VAL A 184 -0.50 -8.43 -8.09
CA VAL A 184 -1.28 -9.68 -8.20
C VAL A 184 -0.36 -10.86 -8.53
N ALA A 185 0.60 -10.70 -9.44
CA ALA A 185 1.57 -11.74 -9.77
C ALA A 185 2.42 -12.14 -8.55
N ARG A 186 2.84 -11.15 -7.72
CA ARG A 186 3.54 -11.43 -6.45
C ARG A 186 2.66 -12.18 -5.45
N LEU A 187 1.37 -11.86 -5.38
CA LEU A 187 0.43 -12.63 -4.56
C LEU A 187 0.33 -14.06 -5.07
N ALA A 188 0.13 -14.26 -6.36
CA ALA A 188 0.00 -15.56 -6.98
C ALA A 188 1.28 -16.41 -6.80
N SER A 189 2.47 -15.82 -6.94
CA SER A 189 3.74 -16.53 -6.79
C SER A 189 4.03 -17.01 -5.36
N ALA A 190 3.43 -16.37 -4.37
CA ALA A 190 3.56 -16.76 -2.96
C ALA A 190 2.54 -17.83 -2.52
N LEU A 191 1.58 -18.16 -3.38
CA LEU A 191 0.60 -19.19 -3.09
C LEU A 191 1.28 -20.57 -3.14
N PRO A 192 0.90 -21.52 -2.26
CA PRO A 192 1.37 -22.89 -2.35
C PRO A 192 1.02 -23.42 -3.74
N GLN A 193 2.02 -23.81 -4.52
CA GLN A 193 1.77 -24.49 -5.78
C GLN A 193 1.09 -25.82 -5.46
N VAL A 194 -0.18 -25.93 -5.80
CA VAL A 194 -0.85 -27.23 -5.83
C VAL A 194 -0.14 -28.03 -6.92
N ARG A 195 0.85 -28.83 -6.51
CA ARG A 195 1.46 -29.82 -7.41
C ARG A 195 0.32 -30.68 -7.90
N SER A 196 -0.01 -30.56 -9.19
CA SER A 196 -0.84 -31.51 -9.90
C SER A 196 -0.25 -32.89 -9.67
N ARG A 197 -0.82 -33.64 -8.74
CA ARG A 197 -0.62 -35.07 -8.63
C ARG A 197 -1.56 -35.70 -9.65
N ASP A 198 -1.13 -35.74 -10.89
CA ASP A 198 -1.64 -36.65 -11.90
C ASP A 198 -0.46 -37.11 -12.76
N ALA A 199 0.02 -38.27 -12.45
CA ALA A 199 0.78 -39.17 -13.31
C ALA A 199 0.28 -40.58 -13.04
#